data_4e73ee53a8382c11aa481b8f067d8e3f
#
_entry.id   4e73ee53a8382c11aa481b8f067d8e3f
#
_cell.length_a   1.000
_cell.length_b   1.000
_cell.length_c   1.000
_cell.angle_alpha   90.00
_cell.angle_beta   90.00
_cell.angle_gamma   90.00
#
_symmetry.space_group_name_H-M   'P 1'
#
loop_
_entity.id
_entity.type
_entity.pdbx_description
1 polymer ?
#
loop_
_entity_poly.entity_id
_entity_poly.type
_entity_poly.pdbx_seq_one_letter_code
_entity_poly.pdbx_strand_id
1 'polypeptide(L)'
;LEAELWETEALDERVAAAADFAAAYGYSFVTEYQLMYAIAAAENLDVDVMGNSASGFDIELVGSGVTNATALYSGVYQTSCGVRVSLGEGLSGLELAVDADVWRRDGNELYIGLNRPVRIYESSEEAEPHLTRVNLPATLSVHEGGASVLFDRGGMMQVETSVPASTSSSGWTSEPSASGGTIFTKYASSPGSILISYD
;
A
#
# COMPACT_ATOMS: atom_id res chain seq x y z
N LEU A 1 16.77 9.71 -33.20
CA LEU A 1 16.62 9.10 -31.84
C LEU A 1 15.31 8.34 -31.70
N GLU A 2 14.20 8.77 -32.34
CA GLU A 2 12.91 8.08 -32.28
C GLU A 2 12.90 6.76 -33.05
N ALA A 3 13.60 6.67 -34.18
CA ALA A 3 13.60 5.46 -34.99
C ALA A 3 14.36 4.29 -34.35
N GLU A 4 15.37 4.54 -33.52
CA GLU A 4 16.14 3.51 -32.83
C GLU A 4 15.43 2.96 -31.55
N LEU A 5 14.42 3.65 -31.05
CA LEU A 5 13.64 3.21 -29.89
C LEU A 5 12.58 2.15 -30.22
N TRP A 6 12.32 1.90 -31.49
CA TRP A 6 11.23 1.06 -31.97
C TRP A 6 11.66 -0.24 -32.67
N GLU A 7 12.88 -0.69 -32.47
CA GLU A 7 13.24 -2.09 -32.71
C GLU A 7 12.56 -2.96 -31.64
N THR A 8 11.46 -3.57 -32.03
CA THR A 8 10.50 -4.24 -31.14
C THR A 8 11.15 -5.31 -30.26
N GLU A 9 12.06 -6.13 -30.76
CA GLU A 9 12.75 -7.15 -29.97
C GLU A 9 13.64 -6.55 -28.87
N ALA A 10 14.40 -5.52 -29.18
CA ALA A 10 15.27 -4.86 -28.19
C ALA A 10 14.47 -4.10 -27.13
N LEU A 11 13.27 -3.63 -27.47
CA LEU A 11 12.36 -2.99 -26.53
C LEU A 11 11.78 -4.01 -25.56
N ASP A 12 11.31 -5.15 -26.05
CA ASP A 12 10.73 -6.22 -25.24
C ASP A 12 11.75 -6.78 -24.24
N GLU A 13 13.00 -6.99 -24.65
CA GLU A 13 14.08 -7.42 -23.76
C GLU A 13 14.39 -6.38 -22.65
N ARG A 14 14.40 -5.10 -22.99
CA ARG A 14 14.63 -4.02 -22.01
C ARG A 14 13.48 -3.88 -21.03
N VAL A 15 12.26 -4.01 -21.50
CA VAL A 15 11.05 -3.98 -20.66
C VAL A 15 11.06 -5.19 -19.71
N ALA A 16 11.38 -6.38 -20.23
CA ALA A 16 11.49 -7.58 -19.42
C ALA A 16 12.58 -7.43 -18.34
N ALA A 17 13.78 -6.99 -18.70
CA ALA A 17 14.86 -6.76 -17.76
C ALA A 17 14.51 -5.70 -16.69
N ALA A 18 13.81 -4.64 -17.08
CA ALA A 18 13.34 -3.63 -16.13
C ALA A 18 12.26 -4.20 -15.19
N ALA A 19 11.37 -5.05 -15.69
CA ALA A 19 10.36 -5.73 -14.89
C ALA A 19 11.00 -6.68 -13.86
N ASP A 20 11.97 -7.48 -14.30
CA ASP A 20 12.73 -8.39 -13.43
C ASP A 20 13.49 -7.63 -12.34
N PHE A 21 14.14 -6.52 -12.71
CA PHE A 21 14.80 -5.64 -11.75
C PHE A 21 13.81 -5.06 -10.73
N ALA A 22 12.69 -4.51 -11.20
CA ALA A 22 11.68 -3.95 -10.31
C ALA A 22 11.13 -5.01 -9.35
N ALA A 23 10.86 -6.22 -9.82
CA ALA A 23 10.42 -7.34 -9.00
C ALA A 23 11.46 -7.74 -7.94
N ALA A 24 12.75 -7.86 -8.34
CA ALA A 24 13.84 -8.26 -7.45
C ALA A 24 14.08 -7.26 -6.30
N TYR A 25 13.87 -5.97 -6.54
CA TYR A 25 14.10 -4.90 -5.56
C TYR A 25 12.82 -4.32 -4.97
N GLY A 26 11.65 -4.86 -5.30
CA GLY A 26 10.37 -4.39 -4.81
C GLY A 26 9.99 -2.99 -5.32
N TYR A 27 10.51 -2.57 -6.46
CA TYR A 27 10.11 -1.33 -7.12
C TYR A 27 8.83 -1.52 -7.94
N SER A 28 8.06 -0.44 -8.03
CA SER A 28 6.86 -0.40 -8.87
C SER A 28 7.07 0.54 -10.05
N PHE A 29 6.56 0.15 -11.21
CA PHE A 29 6.46 1.08 -12.32
C PHE A 29 5.36 2.10 -12.04
N VAL A 30 5.67 3.37 -12.28
CA VAL A 30 4.72 4.47 -12.18
C VAL A 30 4.77 5.28 -13.48
N THR A 31 3.66 5.92 -13.82
CA THR A 31 3.66 6.86 -14.94
C THR A 31 4.40 8.14 -14.55
N GLU A 32 4.87 8.89 -15.56
CA GLU A 32 5.47 10.21 -15.31
C GLU A 32 4.55 11.13 -14.51
N TYR A 33 3.24 11.09 -14.79
CA TYR A 33 2.25 11.84 -14.02
C TYR A 33 2.23 11.42 -12.55
N GLN A 34 2.20 10.14 -12.25
CA GLN A 34 2.23 9.64 -10.87
C GLN A 34 3.50 10.09 -10.13
N LEU A 35 4.65 10.06 -10.81
CA LEU A 35 5.91 10.54 -10.23
C LEU A 35 5.89 12.06 -9.97
N MET A 36 5.47 12.85 -10.95
CA MET A 36 5.35 14.32 -10.79
C MET A 36 4.44 14.69 -9.64
N TYR A 37 3.35 13.99 -9.48
CA TYR A 37 2.40 14.25 -8.41
C TYR A 37 2.94 13.83 -7.04
N ALA A 38 3.62 12.69 -6.97
CA ALA A 38 4.27 12.26 -5.72
C ALA A 38 5.31 13.28 -5.25
N ILE A 39 6.10 13.84 -6.19
CA ILE A 39 7.06 14.91 -5.91
C ILE A 39 6.33 16.17 -5.43
N ALA A 40 5.30 16.61 -6.16
CA ALA A 40 4.55 17.81 -5.79
C ALA A 40 3.86 17.64 -4.42
N ALA A 41 3.33 16.47 -4.11
CA ALA A 41 2.78 16.17 -2.80
C ALA A 41 3.87 16.25 -1.72
N ALA A 42 5.03 15.64 -1.92
CA ALA A 42 6.13 15.65 -0.97
C ALA A 42 6.68 17.08 -0.70
N GLU A 43 6.60 17.97 -1.68
CA GLU A 43 7.06 19.36 -1.55
C GLU A 43 6.04 20.31 -0.90
N ASN A 44 4.75 19.99 -0.96
CA ASN A 44 3.68 20.90 -0.59
C ASN A 44 2.76 20.39 0.54
N LEU A 45 2.97 19.19 1.01
CA LEU A 45 2.19 18.59 2.08
C LEU A 45 3.05 18.40 3.32
N ASP A 46 2.48 18.73 4.46
CA ASP A 46 3.00 18.42 5.77
C ASP A 46 2.13 17.37 6.45
N VAL A 47 2.67 16.70 7.45
CA VAL A 47 1.94 15.75 8.29
C VAL A 47 1.75 16.39 9.66
N ASP A 48 0.51 16.59 10.07
CA ASP A 48 0.16 17.01 11.42
C ASP A 48 -0.10 15.81 12.31
N VAL A 49 0.41 15.86 13.54
CA VAL A 49 0.25 14.80 14.55
C VAL A 49 -0.57 15.36 15.70
N MET A 50 -1.76 14.84 15.88
CA MET A 50 -2.71 15.28 16.90
C MET A 50 -2.88 14.23 17.99
N GLY A 51 -3.20 14.69 19.20
CA GLY A 51 -3.60 13.81 20.27
C GLY A 51 -2.50 12.84 20.73
N ASN A 52 -1.24 13.20 20.62
CA ASN A 52 -0.12 12.35 21.03
C ASN A 52 -0.22 11.96 22.50
N SER A 53 -0.55 10.70 22.73
CA SER A 53 -0.67 10.08 24.04
C SER A 53 0.13 8.77 24.10
N ALA A 54 0.31 8.22 25.30
CA ALA A 54 0.99 6.93 25.47
C ALA A 54 0.22 5.75 24.83
N SER A 55 -1.06 5.93 24.50
CA SER A 55 -1.93 4.91 23.94
C SER A 55 -2.32 5.14 22.48
N GLY A 56 -1.88 6.26 21.87
CA GLY A 56 -2.17 6.52 20.45
C GLY A 56 -2.11 7.97 20.05
N PHE A 57 -2.27 8.21 18.76
CA PHE A 57 -2.26 9.52 18.15
C PHE A 57 -2.98 9.48 16.80
N ASP A 58 -3.37 10.65 16.32
CA ASP A 58 -3.96 10.82 14.99
C ASP A 58 -2.97 11.54 14.08
N ILE A 59 -2.96 11.21 12.79
CA ILE A 59 -2.18 11.89 11.77
C ILE A 59 -3.05 12.32 10.60
N GLU A 60 -2.77 13.48 10.04
CA GLU A 60 -3.43 13.95 8.83
C GLU A 60 -2.46 14.70 7.91
N LEU A 61 -2.79 14.74 6.62
CA LEU A 61 -2.09 15.59 5.66
C LEU A 61 -2.65 17.01 5.74
N VAL A 62 -1.77 17.98 5.92
CA VAL A 62 -2.09 19.40 5.95
C VAL A 62 -1.29 20.16 4.90
N GLY A 63 -1.70 21.36 4.56
CA GLY A 63 -0.98 22.26 3.66
C GLY A 63 -1.80 22.70 2.45
N SER A 64 -1.31 23.70 1.75
CA SER A 64 -1.99 24.29 0.59
C SER A 64 -2.06 23.34 -0.63
N GLY A 65 -1.24 22.32 -0.67
CA GLY A 65 -1.22 21.30 -1.70
C GLY A 65 -2.37 20.29 -1.60
N VAL A 66 -2.97 20.08 -0.44
CA VAL A 66 -4.05 19.10 -0.22
C VAL A 66 -5.23 19.40 -1.14
N THR A 67 -5.71 20.63 -1.18
CA THR A 67 -6.85 21.03 -2.00
C THR A 67 -6.54 20.92 -3.49
N ASN A 68 -5.34 21.28 -3.92
CA ASN A 68 -4.95 21.22 -5.32
C ASN A 68 -4.68 19.79 -5.78
N ALA A 69 -4.04 18.97 -4.96
CA ALA A 69 -3.85 17.56 -5.24
C ALA A 69 -5.22 16.85 -5.33
N THR A 70 -6.13 17.08 -4.40
CA THR A 70 -7.49 16.51 -4.42
C THR A 70 -8.27 17.00 -5.64
N ALA A 71 -8.19 18.26 -6.03
CA ALA A 71 -8.89 18.81 -7.19
C ALA A 71 -8.36 18.25 -8.52
N LEU A 72 -7.06 18.03 -8.65
CA LEU A 72 -6.43 17.44 -9.84
C LEU A 72 -6.73 15.94 -9.98
N TYR A 73 -7.03 15.26 -8.88
CA TYR A 73 -7.22 13.81 -8.85
C TYR A 73 -8.66 13.35 -8.71
N SER A 74 -9.61 14.24 -8.55
CA SER A 74 -11.03 13.93 -8.34
C SER A 74 -11.68 13.09 -9.46
N GLY A 75 -10.95 12.75 -10.51
CA GLY A 75 -11.47 11.95 -11.61
C GLY A 75 -10.94 10.53 -11.72
N VAL A 76 -9.72 10.21 -11.25
CA VAL A 76 -9.11 8.89 -11.53
C VAL A 76 -8.18 8.36 -10.43
N TYR A 77 -7.59 9.19 -9.58
CA TYR A 77 -6.64 8.74 -8.56
C TYR A 77 -6.90 9.44 -7.22
N GLN A 78 -7.24 8.66 -6.20
CA GLN A 78 -7.17 9.18 -4.84
C GLN A 78 -5.70 9.42 -4.52
N THR A 79 -5.36 10.63 -4.13
CA THR A 79 -4.02 10.98 -3.70
C THR A 79 -3.78 10.36 -2.34
N SER A 80 -3.02 9.29 -2.30
CA SER A 80 -2.41 8.84 -1.06
C SER A 80 -0.95 9.25 -1.07
N CYS A 81 -0.52 9.90 -0.02
CA CYS A 81 0.89 10.14 0.25
C CYS A 81 1.38 9.03 1.17
N GLY A 82 2.53 8.44 0.85
CA GLY A 82 3.19 7.48 1.74
C GLY A 82 3.89 8.26 2.86
N VAL A 83 3.51 7.98 4.10
CA VAL A 83 4.09 8.58 5.30
C VAL A 83 4.83 7.50 6.08
N ARG A 84 6.04 7.81 6.54
CA ARG A 84 6.78 7.00 7.50
C ARG A 84 6.69 7.63 8.88
N VAL A 85 6.25 6.87 9.86
CA VAL A 85 6.13 7.28 11.26
C VAL A 85 7.06 6.43 12.11
N SER A 86 8.02 7.04 12.78
CA SER A 86 8.88 6.38 13.75
C SER A 86 8.20 6.35 15.12
N LEU A 87 7.94 5.17 15.63
CA LEU A 87 7.31 4.95 16.93
C LEU A 87 8.29 5.24 18.06
N GLY A 88 7.91 6.09 18.99
CA GLY A 88 8.67 6.32 20.23
C GLY A 88 8.69 5.09 21.15
N GLU A 89 9.57 5.12 22.16
CA GLU A 89 9.76 4.00 23.11
C GLU A 89 8.45 3.52 23.76
N GLY A 90 7.49 4.42 24.00
CA GLY A 90 6.21 4.08 24.61
C GLY A 90 5.27 3.27 23.71
N LEU A 91 5.41 3.36 22.39
CA LEU A 91 4.53 2.70 21.42
C LEU A 91 5.22 1.57 20.66
N SER A 92 6.55 1.53 20.67
CA SER A 92 7.33 0.59 19.87
C SER A 92 7.11 -0.88 20.24
N GLY A 93 6.79 -1.17 21.49
CA GLY A 93 6.53 -2.51 22.00
C GLY A 93 5.05 -2.89 22.09
N LEU A 94 4.13 -2.01 21.69
CA LEU A 94 2.69 -2.23 21.78
C LEU A 94 2.13 -2.86 20.52
N GLU A 95 1.07 -3.64 20.67
CA GLU A 95 0.18 -4.00 19.56
C GLU A 95 -0.63 -2.76 19.19
N LEU A 96 -0.60 -2.39 17.92
CA LEU A 96 -1.24 -1.18 17.41
C LEU A 96 -2.28 -1.52 16.36
N ALA A 97 -3.44 -0.90 16.47
CA ALA A 97 -4.39 -0.78 15.39
C ALA A 97 -4.11 0.50 14.60
N VAL A 98 -4.19 0.41 13.28
CA VAL A 98 -4.00 1.53 12.35
C VAL A 98 -5.24 1.61 11.47
N ASP A 99 -6.00 2.69 11.64
CA ASP A 99 -7.20 2.95 10.84
C ASP A 99 -6.81 3.56 9.47
N ALA A 100 -6.10 2.79 8.66
CA ALA A 100 -5.71 3.16 7.31
C ALA A 100 -6.02 2.03 6.33
N ASP A 101 -6.30 2.38 5.07
CA ASP A 101 -6.60 1.38 4.02
C ASP A 101 -5.34 0.62 3.60
N VAL A 102 -4.18 1.29 3.68
CA VAL A 102 -2.87 0.72 3.32
C VAL A 102 -1.87 1.07 4.41
N TRP A 103 -1.30 0.08 5.04
CA TRP A 103 -0.24 0.28 6.02
C TRP A 103 0.61 -0.99 6.20
N ARG A 104 1.79 -0.83 6.76
CA ARG A 104 2.60 -1.93 7.24
C ARG A 104 3.47 -1.47 8.40
N ARG A 105 3.84 -2.40 9.26
CA ARG A 105 4.81 -2.18 10.33
C ARG A 105 6.12 -2.92 10.01
N ASP A 106 7.25 -2.28 10.29
CA ASP A 106 8.58 -2.85 10.20
C ASP A 106 9.36 -2.42 11.45
N GLY A 107 9.39 -3.27 12.45
CA GLY A 107 9.93 -2.93 13.76
C GLY A 107 9.25 -1.71 14.39
N ASN A 108 10.00 -0.64 14.56
CA ASN A 108 9.51 0.63 15.14
C ASN A 108 9.02 1.64 14.08
N GLU A 109 8.98 1.25 12.81
CA GLU A 109 8.51 2.12 11.74
C GLU A 109 7.14 1.67 11.26
N LEU A 110 6.22 2.64 11.12
CA LEU A 110 4.96 2.46 10.41
C LEU A 110 5.05 3.15 9.05
N TYR A 111 4.62 2.46 8.01
CA TYR A 111 4.47 2.99 6.66
C TYR A 111 2.99 3.02 6.35
N ILE A 112 2.44 4.20 6.12
CA ILE A 112 1.01 4.43 6.02
C ILE A 112 0.70 5.14 4.72
N GLY A 113 -0.25 4.64 3.95
CA GLY A 113 -0.84 5.35 2.82
C GLY A 113 -1.91 6.32 3.35
N LEU A 114 -1.58 7.61 3.38
CA LEU A 114 -2.40 8.63 3.99
C LEU A 114 -3.25 9.34 2.93
N ASN A 115 -4.54 9.02 2.86
CA ASN A 115 -5.54 9.63 1.98
C ASN A 115 -6.69 10.32 2.75
N ARG A 116 -6.71 10.18 4.05
CA ARG A 116 -7.64 10.76 5.03
C ARG A 116 -6.94 10.84 6.39
N PRO A 117 -7.49 11.54 7.38
CA PRO A 117 -6.99 11.41 8.74
C PRO A 117 -6.98 9.95 9.20
N VAL A 118 -5.90 9.53 9.82
CA VAL A 118 -5.67 8.15 10.26
C VAL A 118 -5.40 8.15 11.75
N ARG A 119 -6.05 7.25 12.47
CA ARG A 119 -5.83 7.00 13.88
C ARG A 119 -4.93 5.79 14.05
N ILE A 120 -3.93 5.95 14.92
CA ILE A 120 -3.03 4.89 15.39
C ILE A 120 -3.20 4.78 16.90
N TYR A 121 -3.55 3.61 17.41
CA TYR A 121 -3.83 3.43 18.83
C TYR A 121 -3.47 2.03 19.31
N GLU A 122 -3.21 1.92 20.61
CA GLU A 122 -3.01 0.62 21.25
C GLU A 122 -4.29 -0.22 21.16
N SER A 123 -4.16 -1.45 20.73
CA SER A 123 -5.25 -2.41 20.63
C SER A 123 -4.76 -3.79 21.01
N SER A 124 -5.59 -4.51 21.77
CA SER A 124 -5.40 -5.93 22.04
C SER A 124 -6.15 -6.83 21.04
N GLU A 125 -6.88 -6.23 20.11
CA GLU A 125 -7.56 -6.96 19.06
C GLU A 125 -6.57 -7.23 17.91
N GLU A 126 -6.71 -8.38 17.29
CA GLU A 126 -5.95 -8.70 16.09
C GLU A 126 -6.26 -7.70 14.97
N ALA A 127 -5.24 -7.30 14.24
CA ALA A 127 -5.43 -6.39 13.13
C ALA A 127 -6.31 -7.04 12.05
N GLU A 128 -7.25 -6.29 11.50
CA GLU A 128 -8.01 -6.75 10.35
C GLU A 128 -7.10 -6.92 9.12
N PRO A 129 -7.50 -7.77 8.15
CA PRO A 129 -6.82 -7.85 6.88
C PRO A 129 -6.66 -6.47 6.24
N HIS A 130 -5.48 -6.18 5.75
CA HIS A 130 -5.18 -4.87 5.17
C HIS A 130 -4.20 -4.95 4.01
N LEU A 131 -4.17 -3.93 3.19
CA LEU A 131 -3.20 -3.80 2.11
C LEU A 131 -1.89 -3.26 2.68
N THR A 132 -0.79 -3.94 2.38
CA THR A 132 0.55 -3.50 2.80
C THR A 132 1.33 -2.83 1.67
N ARG A 133 1.01 -3.16 0.42
CA ARG A 133 1.56 -2.55 -0.78
C ARG A 133 0.52 -2.59 -1.90
N VAL A 134 0.34 -1.48 -2.58
CA VAL A 134 -0.55 -1.40 -3.74
C VAL A 134 -0.15 -0.25 -4.66
N ASN A 135 -0.15 -0.48 -5.97
CA ASN A 135 0.06 0.55 -6.98
C ASN A 135 -1.08 0.61 -8.03
N LEU A 136 -2.22 0.10 -7.67
CA LEU A 136 -3.43 0.04 -8.49
C LEU A 136 -4.66 0.31 -7.63
N PRO A 137 -5.78 0.76 -8.17
CA PRO A 137 -7.05 0.79 -7.45
C PRO A 137 -7.46 -0.62 -7.03
N ALA A 138 -7.69 -0.79 -5.74
CA ALA A 138 -8.14 -2.04 -5.16
C ALA A 138 -9.20 -1.78 -4.09
N THR A 139 -10.15 -2.68 -3.97
CA THR A 139 -11.17 -2.68 -2.93
C THR A 139 -10.99 -3.92 -2.08
N LEU A 140 -10.64 -3.73 -0.81
CA LEU A 140 -10.61 -4.79 0.19
C LEU A 140 -11.95 -4.85 0.90
N SER A 141 -12.52 -6.05 0.99
CA SER A 141 -13.74 -6.32 1.75
C SER A 141 -13.46 -7.43 2.75
N VAL A 142 -13.69 -7.16 4.03
CA VAL A 142 -13.54 -8.13 5.11
C VAL A 142 -14.91 -8.73 5.41
N HIS A 143 -14.95 -10.03 5.65
CA HIS A 143 -16.17 -10.77 5.98
C HIS A 143 -15.87 -11.90 6.98
N GLU A 144 -16.90 -12.49 7.54
CA GLU A 144 -16.74 -13.61 8.45
C GLU A 144 -15.98 -14.77 7.76
N GLY A 145 -14.87 -15.17 8.35
CA GLY A 145 -14.02 -16.26 7.85
C GLY A 145 -13.05 -15.89 6.73
N GLY A 146 -12.88 -14.58 6.41
CA GLY A 146 -11.89 -14.21 5.41
C GLY A 146 -11.98 -12.79 4.88
N ALA A 147 -11.38 -12.59 3.72
CA ALA A 147 -11.37 -11.32 3.01
C ALA A 147 -11.39 -11.52 1.49
N SER A 148 -11.79 -10.49 0.77
CA SER A 148 -11.68 -10.47 -0.68
C SER A 148 -11.10 -9.14 -1.15
N VAL A 149 -10.30 -9.18 -2.21
CA VAL A 149 -9.81 -7.96 -2.86
C VAL A 149 -10.18 -8.01 -4.33
N LEU A 150 -10.80 -6.94 -4.79
CA LEU A 150 -11.12 -6.71 -6.19
C LEU A 150 -10.20 -5.61 -6.72
N PHE A 151 -9.68 -5.77 -7.94
CA PHE A 151 -8.84 -4.79 -8.61
C PHE A 151 -9.18 -4.69 -10.10
N ASP A 152 -9.14 -3.47 -10.64
CA ASP A 152 -9.68 -3.12 -11.96
C ASP A 152 -8.63 -3.08 -13.08
N ARG A 153 -7.34 -3.20 -12.73
CA ARG A 153 -6.23 -3.19 -13.70
C ARG A 153 -5.04 -3.99 -13.23
N GLY A 154 -4.03 -4.13 -14.09
CA GLY A 154 -2.75 -4.70 -13.73
C GLY A 154 -1.95 -3.84 -12.76
N GLY A 155 -1.07 -4.48 -12.02
CA GLY A 155 -0.20 -3.85 -11.04
C GLY A 155 0.25 -4.81 -9.94
N MET A 156 0.91 -4.25 -8.93
CA MET A 156 1.37 -4.99 -7.76
C MET A 156 0.45 -4.74 -6.56
N MET A 157 0.17 -5.81 -5.84
CA MET A 157 -0.66 -5.78 -4.65
C MET A 157 -0.13 -6.78 -3.62
N GLN A 158 -0.20 -6.36 -2.36
CA GLN A 158 0.12 -7.21 -1.23
C GLN A 158 -0.93 -7.03 -0.15
N VAL A 159 -1.44 -8.14 0.36
CA VAL A 159 -2.45 -8.20 1.43
C VAL A 159 -1.87 -8.97 2.58
N GLU A 160 -1.99 -8.46 3.78
CA GLU A 160 -1.61 -9.14 5.02
C GLU A 160 -2.84 -9.47 5.84
N THR A 161 -2.86 -10.68 6.40
CA THR A 161 -3.82 -11.12 7.42
C THR A 161 -3.11 -11.28 8.74
N SER A 162 -3.80 -11.10 9.86
CA SER A 162 -3.24 -11.31 11.21
C SER A 162 -3.29 -12.77 11.65
N VAL A 163 -4.14 -13.57 11.00
CA VAL A 163 -4.28 -15.01 11.27
C VAL A 163 -3.80 -15.81 10.05
N PRO A 164 -3.40 -17.08 10.24
CA PRO A 164 -3.10 -17.97 9.13
C PRO A 164 -4.26 -18.03 8.15
N ALA A 165 -3.95 -17.96 6.87
CA ALA A 165 -4.95 -17.92 5.82
C ALA A 165 -4.45 -18.55 4.55
N SER A 166 -5.39 -18.98 3.70
CA SER A 166 -5.14 -19.60 2.42
C SER A 166 -5.93 -18.94 1.30
N THR A 167 -5.56 -19.20 0.05
CA THR A 167 -6.32 -18.73 -1.12
C THR A 167 -6.38 -19.81 -2.19
N SER A 168 -7.56 -19.97 -2.78
CA SER A 168 -7.76 -20.77 -3.97
C SER A 168 -7.55 -20.00 -5.28
N SER A 169 -7.34 -18.69 -5.19
CA SER A 169 -7.12 -17.83 -6.35
C SER A 169 -5.75 -18.07 -6.96
N SER A 170 -5.67 -18.27 -8.28
CA SER A 170 -4.42 -18.58 -8.98
C SER A 170 -3.48 -17.39 -9.12
N GLY A 171 -2.16 -17.66 -9.18
CA GLY A 171 -1.14 -16.67 -9.47
C GLY A 171 -0.83 -15.73 -8.29
N TRP A 172 -1.18 -16.11 -7.07
CA TRP A 172 -0.75 -15.48 -5.84
C TRP A 172 0.36 -16.29 -5.19
N THR A 173 1.33 -15.61 -4.64
CA THR A 173 2.32 -16.18 -3.72
C THR A 173 1.92 -15.86 -2.30
N SER A 174 2.22 -16.76 -1.36
CA SER A 174 1.95 -16.56 0.06
C SER A 174 3.19 -16.84 0.88
N GLU A 175 3.38 -16.07 1.94
CA GLU A 175 4.46 -16.25 2.92
C GLU A 175 3.93 -15.92 4.33
N PRO A 176 4.53 -16.50 5.38
CA PRO A 176 4.16 -16.15 6.75
C PRO A 176 4.44 -14.68 7.03
N SER A 177 3.51 -14.00 7.73
CA SER A 177 3.71 -12.67 8.27
C SER A 177 4.42 -12.69 9.62
N ALA A 178 5.11 -11.61 9.93
CA ALA A 178 5.71 -11.40 11.24
C ALA A 178 4.66 -11.28 12.36
N SER A 179 3.42 -10.90 12.03
CA SER A 179 2.26 -10.84 12.93
C SER A 179 1.66 -12.22 13.25
N GLY A 180 2.13 -13.29 12.60
CA GLY A 180 1.59 -14.65 12.74
C GLY A 180 0.55 -15.02 11.69
N GLY A 181 0.17 -14.11 10.83
CA GLY A 181 -0.76 -14.33 9.73
C GLY A 181 -0.07 -14.71 8.43
N THR A 182 -0.66 -14.33 7.31
CA THR A 182 -0.19 -14.63 5.95
C THR A 182 -0.13 -13.38 5.09
N ILE A 183 0.96 -13.23 4.34
CA ILE A 183 1.12 -12.19 3.33
C ILE A 183 0.89 -12.81 1.95
N PHE A 184 -0.06 -12.28 1.21
CA PHE A 184 -0.35 -12.65 -0.17
C PHE A 184 0.16 -11.59 -1.12
N THR A 185 0.93 -11.99 -2.13
CA THR A 185 1.50 -11.05 -3.12
C THR A 185 1.12 -11.47 -4.53
N LYS A 186 0.78 -10.49 -5.37
CA LYS A 186 0.53 -10.70 -6.80
C LYS A 186 1.03 -9.52 -7.63
N TYR A 187 1.63 -9.88 -8.77
CA TYR A 187 1.83 -8.99 -9.92
C TYR A 187 0.80 -9.34 -10.97
N ALA A 188 -0.24 -8.53 -11.09
CA ALA A 188 -1.34 -8.77 -12.02
C ALA A 188 -1.08 -8.06 -13.35
N SER A 189 -1.33 -8.74 -14.46
CA SER A 189 -1.30 -8.14 -15.81
C SER A 189 -2.67 -7.62 -16.28
N SER A 190 -3.73 -7.95 -15.54
CA SER A 190 -5.13 -7.66 -15.91
C SER A 190 -5.99 -7.55 -14.65
N PRO A 191 -7.22 -7.02 -14.76
CA PRO A 191 -8.19 -7.03 -13.67
C PRO A 191 -8.41 -8.41 -13.08
N GLY A 192 -8.81 -8.46 -11.82
CA GLY A 192 -9.08 -9.72 -11.14
C GLY A 192 -9.46 -9.57 -9.68
N SER A 193 -9.40 -10.68 -8.98
CA SER A 193 -9.70 -10.74 -7.55
C SER A 193 -8.89 -11.81 -6.83
N ILE A 194 -8.84 -11.69 -5.52
CA ILE A 194 -8.44 -12.76 -4.61
C ILE A 194 -9.57 -13.00 -3.61
N LEU A 195 -9.80 -14.27 -3.30
CA LEU A 195 -10.57 -14.68 -2.14
C LEU A 195 -9.61 -15.31 -1.14
N ILE A 196 -9.58 -14.78 0.07
CA ILE A 196 -8.76 -15.23 1.18
C ILE A 196 -9.69 -15.89 2.20
N SER A 197 -9.33 -17.08 2.64
CA SER A 197 -10.05 -17.80 3.69
C SER A 197 -9.13 -18.00 4.90
N TYR A 198 -9.63 -17.77 6.09
CA TYR A 198 -8.91 -18.08 7.32
C TYR A 198 -8.88 -19.58 7.54
N ASP A 199 -7.75 -20.09 8.03
CA ASP A 199 -7.54 -21.52 8.29
C ASP A 199 -8.17 -21.96 9.62
#